data_9e31ad7025bfc80e962a304a82019115
#
_entry.id   9e31ad7025bfc80e962a304a82019115
#
_cell.length_a   1.000
_cell.length_b   1.000
_cell.length_c   1.000
_cell.angle_alpha   90.00
_cell.angle_beta   90.00
_cell.angle_gamma   90.00
#
_symmetry.space_group_name_H-M   'P 1'
#
loop_
_entity.id
_entity.type
_entity.pdbx_description
1 polymer ?
#
loop_
_entity_poly.entity_id
_entity_poly.type
_entity_poly.pdbx_seq_one_letter_code
_entity_poly.pdbx_strand_id
1 'polypeptide(L)'
;MKPALIEKSQHEDYAAHRLAEFTERCRERGLAITPQRLAIIRALLSSAQHPTADAVYETVRQEHPYISRATVHRTLEVLCDAGEARKVTLLHDSARYDGNVAPHHHVVCVRCHRIADVSIPDADERLLRACNSIGDFHVLGASVEIQAVCADCSKASTR
;
A
#
# COMPACT_ATOMS: atom_id res chain seq x y z
N MET A 1 -7.34 7.90 21.89
CA MET A 1 -8.26 7.16 20.98
C MET A 1 -7.73 5.74 20.86
N LYS A 2 -8.54 4.70 20.61
CA LYS A 2 -8.06 3.32 20.47
C LYS A 2 -7.62 3.09 19.02
N PRO A 3 -6.59 2.23 18.76
CA PRO A 3 -6.25 1.79 17.42
C PRO A 3 -7.46 1.14 16.73
N ALA A 4 -7.66 1.43 15.44
CA ALA A 4 -8.76 0.90 14.65
C ALA A 4 -8.28 0.54 13.24
N LEU A 5 -8.87 -0.51 12.65
CA LEU A 5 -8.68 -0.81 11.24
C LEU A 5 -9.32 0.28 10.38
N ILE A 6 -8.68 0.61 9.27
CA ILE A 6 -9.25 1.50 8.27
C ILE A 6 -10.32 0.73 7.48
N GLU A 7 -11.52 1.25 7.43
CA GLU A 7 -12.65 0.58 6.79
C GLU A 7 -12.58 0.63 5.25
N LYS A 8 -13.23 -0.34 4.60
CA LYS A 8 -13.23 -0.45 3.13
C LYS A 8 -13.79 0.80 2.43
N SER A 9 -14.83 1.41 2.98
CA SER A 9 -15.42 2.65 2.45
C SER A 9 -14.40 3.79 2.41
N GLN A 10 -13.58 3.91 3.44
CA GLN A 10 -12.51 4.90 3.50
C GLN A 10 -11.42 4.64 2.44
N HIS A 11 -11.16 3.37 2.10
CA HIS A 11 -10.26 3.03 1.01
C HIS A 11 -10.81 3.39 -0.37
N GLU A 12 -12.10 3.22 -0.62
CA GLU A 12 -12.73 3.54 -1.91
C GLU A 12 -12.72 5.05 -2.18
N ASP A 13 -13.11 5.86 -1.20
CA ASP A 13 -13.06 7.32 -1.29
C ASP A 13 -11.62 7.83 -1.45
N TYR A 14 -10.70 7.25 -0.70
CA TYR A 14 -9.27 7.55 -0.81
C TYR A 14 -8.74 7.18 -2.21
N ALA A 15 -9.09 6.01 -2.72
CA ALA A 15 -8.63 5.56 -4.04
C ALA A 15 -9.10 6.46 -5.17
N ALA A 16 -10.36 6.91 -5.14
CA ALA A 16 -10.90 7.83 -6.14
C ALA A 16 -10.19 9.19 -6.10
N HIS A 17 -9.98 9.74 -4.91
CA HIS A 17 -9.26 11.00 -4.72
C HIS A 17 -7.81 10.90 -5.20
N ARG A 18 -7.09 9.86 -4.79
CA ARG A 18 -5.70 9.61 -5.20
C ARG A 18 -5.53 9.43 -6.70
N LEU A 19 -6.48 8.76 -7.36
CA LEU A 19 -6.45 8.59 -8.81
C LEU A 19 -6.57 9.94 -9.54
N ALA A 20 -7.45 10.82 -9.06
CA ALA A 20 -7.60 12.16 -9.61
C ALA A 20 -6.33 13.02 -9.42
N GLU A 21 -5.78 13.04 -8.19
CA GLU A 21 -4.53 13.73 -7.88
C GLU A 21 -3.35 13.23 -8.72
N PHE A 22 -3.21 11.90 -8.84
CA PHE A 22 -2.17 11.29 -9.66
C PHE A 22 -2.29 11.72 -11.12
N THR A 23 -3.50 11.71 -11.67
CA THR A 23 -3.76 12.12 -13.04
C THR A 23 -3.36 13.58 -13.28
N GLU A 24 -3.65 14.46 -12.34
CA GLU A 24 -3.29 15.88 -12.43
C GLU A 24 -1.78 16.08 -12.34
N ARG A 25 -1.10 15.46 -11.39
CA ARG A 25 0.37 15.53 -11.29
C ARG A 25 1.08 15.00 -12.55
N CYS A 26 0.52 13.97 -13.18
CA CYS A 26 1.05 13.50 -14.45
C CYS A 26 0.91 14.55 -15.57
N ARG A 27 -0.22 15.24 -15.63
CA ARG A 27 -0.44 16.33 -16.61
C ARG A 27 0.54 17.48 -16.39
N GLU A 28 0.66 17.94 -15.15
CA GLU A 28 1.56 19.04 -14.78
C GLU A 28 3.03 18.74 -15.13
N ARG A 29 3.44 17.47 -15.04
CA ARG A 29 4.79 17.00 -15.36
C ARG A 29 4.97 16.62 -16.82
N GLY A 30 3.95 16.77 -17.68
CA GLY A 30 3.98 16.34 -19.07
C GLY A 30 4.14 14.84 -19.27
N LEU A 31 3.79 14.03 -18.27
CA LEU A 31 3.91 12.58 -18.33
C LEU A 31 2.69 11.96 -19.01
N ALA A 32 2.91 11.16 -20.05
CA ALA A 32 1.85 10.44 -20.73
C ALA A 32 1.19 9.42 -19.80
N ILE A 33 -0.13 9.53 -19.64
CA ILE A 33 -0.95 8.55 -18.94
C ILE A 33 -1.48 7.58 -19.98
N THR A 34 -0.90 6.38 -20.02
CA THR A 34 -1.43 5.32 -20.88
C THR A 34 -2.61 4.62 -20.19
N PRO A 35 -3.59 4.07 -20.96
CA PRO A 35 -4.69 3.28 -20.39
C PRO A 35 -4.22 2.15 -19.48
N GLN A 36 -3.14 1.45 -19.87
CA GLN A 36 -2.56 0.38 -19.07
C GLN A 36 -2.01 0.89 -17.71
N ARG A 37 -1.28 2.02 -17.73
CA ARG A 37 -0.76 2.61 -16.48
C ARG A 37 -1.89 3.03 -15.56
N LEU A 38 -2.95 3.64 -16.12
CA LEU A 38 -4.12 4.04 -15.35
C LEU A 38 -4.83 2.83 -14.72
N ALA A 39 -4.97 1.72 -15.47
CA ALA A 39 -5.56 0.49 -14.97
C ALA A 39 -4.74 -0.14 -13.83
N ILE A 40 -3.39 -0.13 -13.94
CA ILE A 40 -2.50 -0.61 -12.87
C ILE A 40 -2.67 0.21 -11.59
N ILE A 41 -2.68 1.54 -11.70
CA ILE A 41 -2.85 2.44 -10.57
C ILE A 41 -4.22 2.23 -9.92
N ARG A 42 -5.28 2.13 -10.74
CA ARG A 42 -6.63 1.87 -10.24
C ARG A 42 -6.70 0.54 -9.48
N ALA A 43 -6.13 -0.53 -10.03
CA ALA A 43 -6.09 -1.83 -9.39
C ALA A 43 -5.34 -1.80 -8.06
N LEU A 44 -4.21 -1.07 -8.00
CA LEU A 44 -3.45 -0.87 -6.76
C LEU A 44 -4.27 -0.10 -5.72
N LEU A 45 -4.81 1.06 -6.08
CA LEU A 45 -5.53 1.95 -5.16
C LEU A 45 -6.84 1.34 -4.65
N SER A 46 -7.50 0.50 -5.45
CA SER A 46 -8.74 -0.19 -5.04
C SER A 46 -8.50 -1.40 -4.14
N SER A 47 -7.25 -1.80 -3.93
CA SER A 47 -6.92 -2.96 -3.12
C SER A 47 -6.61 -2.56 -1.67
N ALA A 48 -7.48 -2.94 -0.74
CA ALA A 48 -7.23 -2.80 0.70
C ALA A 48 -6.30 -3.89 1.28
N GLN A 49 -5.72 -4.76 0.44
CA GLN A 49 -4.96 -5.94 0.90
C GLN A 49 -3.48 -5.90 0.54
N HIS A 50 -2.96 -4.76 0.11
CA HIS A 50 -1.56 -4.63 -0.30
C HIS A 50 -1.17 -5.71 -1.31
N PRO A 51 -1.60 -5.61 -2.57
CA PRO A 51 -1.44 -6.68 -3.55
C PRO A 51 0.04 -6.89 -3.91
N THR A 52 0.39 -8.10 -4.30
CA THR A 52 1.63 -8.36 -5.02
C THR A 52 1.52 -7.85 -6.47
N ALA A 53 2.64 -7.67 -7.15
CA ALA A 53 2.62 -7.30 -8.56
C ALA A 53 1.85 -8.33 -9.42
N ASP A 54 1.94 -9.62 -9.08
CA ASP A 54 1.17 -10.66 -9.75
C ASP A 54 -0.34 -10.52 -9.52
N ALA A 55 -0.77 -10.19 -8.31
CA ALA A 55 -2.19 -9.93 -8.02
C ALA A 55 -2.72 -8.73 -8.80
N VAL A 56 -1.94 -7.66 -8.91
CA VAL A 56 -2.27 -6.49 -9.77
C VAL A 56 -2.35 -6.91 -11.24
N TYR A 57 -1.39 -7.71 -11.71
CA TYR A 57 -1.42 -8.24 -13.09
C TYR A 57 -2.69 -9.06 -13.36
N GLU A 58 -3.06 -9.98 -12.46
CA GLU A 58 -4.28 -10.81 -12.63
C GLU A 58 -5.56 -9.96 -12.69
N THR A 59 -5.60 -8.85 -11.97
CA THR A 59 -6.73 -7.90 -12.01
C THR A 59 -6.73 -7.14 -13.34
N VAL A 60 -5.60 -6.54 -13.70
CA VAL A 60 -5.52 -5.64 -14.87
C VAL A 60 -5.68 -6.40 -16.19
N ARG A 61 -5.20 -7.64 -16.29
CA ARG A 61 -5.31 -8.42 -17.53
C ARG A 61 -6.74 -8.76 -17.95
N GLN A 62 -7.70 -8.66 -17.03
CA GLN A 62 -9.12 -8.87 -17.33
C GLN A 62 -9.65 -7.79 -18.29
N GLU A 63 -9.21 -6.56 -18.13
CA GLU A 63 -9.57 -5.43 -19.01
C GLU A 63 -8.51 -5.18 -20.11
N HIS A 64 -7.26 -5.58 -19.88
CA HIS A 64 -6.13 -5.41 -20.77
C HIS A 64 -5.40 -6.74 -21.04
N PRO A 65 -5.97 -7.64 -21.87
CA PRO A 65 -5.45 -9.01 -22.06
C PRO A 65 -4.00 -9.09 -22.58
N TYR A 66 -3.55 -8.06 -23.26
CA TYR A 66 -2.19 -7.98 -23.85
C TYR A 66 -1.15 -7.35 -22.94
N ILE A 67 -1.51 -7.00 -21.70
CA ILE A 67 -0.54 -6.46 -20.74
C ILE A 67 0.44 -7.56 -20.33
N SER A 68 1.72 -7.22 -20.19
CA SER A 68 2.72 -8.17 -19.68
C SER A 68 2.94 -8.00 -18.19
N ARG A 69 3.36 -9.07 -17.51
CA ARG A 69 3.81 -9.01 -16.11
C ARG A 69 4.94 -8.00 -15.92
N ALA A 70 5.89 -7.97 -16.85
CA ALA A 70 7.00 -7.02 -16.83
C ALA A 70 6.52 -5.55 -16.88
N THR A 71 5.46 -5.26 -17.64
CA THR A 71 4.86 -3.92 -17.67
C THR A 71 4.28 -3.53 -16.33
N VAL A 72 3.57 -4.45 -15.66
CA VAL A 72 2.99 -4.22 -14.34
C VAL A 72 4.09 -3.97 -13.31
N HIS A 73 5.09 -4.86 -13.23
CA HIS A 73 6.23 -4.71 -12.31
C HIS A 73 6.92 -3.36 -12.50
N ARG A 74 7.31 -3.04 -13.75
CA ARG A 74 7.99 -1.76 -14.04
C ARG A 74 7.14 -0.55 -13.67
N THR A 75 5.83 -0.60 -13.90
CA THR A 75 4.94 0.51 -13.54
C THR A 75 4.88 0.68 -12.02
N LEU A 76 4.75 -0.40 -11.27
CA LEU A 76 4.74 -0.35 -9.80
C LEU A 76 6.06 0.19 -9.22
N GLU A 77 7.22 -0.22 -9.76
CA GLU A 77 8.51 0.35 -9.35
C GLU A 77 8.58 1.85 -9.65
N VAL A 78 8.18 2.28 -10.85
CA VAL A 78 8.13 3.71 -11.19
C VAL A 78 7.21 4.51 -10.27
N LEU A 79 6.09 3.92 -9.84
CA LEU A 79 5.19 4.56 -8.86
C LEU A 79 5.86 4.68 -7.48
N CYS A 80 6.61 3.67 -7.05
CA CYS A 80 7.37 3.73 -5.80
C CYS A 80 8.47 4.80 -5.86
N ASP A 81 9.23 4.83 -6.94
CA ASP A 81 10.29 5.84 -7.14
C ASP A 81 9.73 7.27 -7.18
N ALA A 82 8.52 7.43 -7.70
CA ALA A 82 7.80 8.71 -7.74
C ALA A 82 7.11 9.08 -6.41
N GLY A 83 7.14 8.20 -5.40
CA GLY A 83 6.43 8.41 -4.13
C GLY A 83 4.90 8.28 -4.23
N GLU A 84 4.39 7.69 -5.31
CA GLU A 84 2.95 7.47 -5.54
C GLU A 84 2.45 6.11 -5.02
N ALA A 85 3.36 5.24 -4.67
CA ALA A 85 3.12 3.99 -3.98
C ALA A 85 4.27 3.70 -3.01
N ARG A 86 4.06 2.74 -2.12
CA ARG A 86 5.10 2.21 -1.23
C ARG A 86 5.27 0.72 -1.44
N LYS A 87 6.51 0.27 -1.36
CA LYS A 87 6.82 -1.16 -1.31
C LYS A 87 6.84 -1.59 0.14
N VAL A 88 5.94 -2.49 0.48
CA VAL A 88 5.80 -3.04 1.83
C VAL A 88 6.41 -4.43 1.82
N THR A 89 7.59 -4.57 2.43
CA THR A 89 8.30 -5.85 2.52
C THR A 89 8.18 -6.33 3.96
N LEU A 90 7.05 -6.95 4.27
CA LEU A 90 6.77 -7.48 5.59
C LEU A 90 6.93 -9.00 5.54
N LEU A 91 7.73 -9.57 6.43
CA LEU A 91 7.85 -11.00 6.79
C LEU A 91 7.98 -12.05 5.65
N HIS A 92 7.89 -11.71 4.34
CA HIS A 92 7.83 -12.71 3.26
C HIS A 92 8.58 -12.29 1.99
N ASP A 93 8.93 -13.30 1.19
CA ASP A 93 9.74 -13.21 -0.03
C ASP A 93 9.08 -12.40 -1.17
N SER A 94 7.79 -12.08 -1.08
CA SER A 94 7.08 -11.33 -2.11
C SER A 94 6.82 -9.90 -1.70
N ALA A 95 7.37 -8.94 -2.43
CA ALA A 95 7.06 -7.54 -2.28
C ALA A 95 5.56 -7.28 -2.49
N ARG A 96 4.96 -6.56 -1.56
CA ARG A 96 3.60 -6.04 -1.67
C ARG A 96 3.64 -4.55 -1.92
N TYR A 97 2.60 -4.04 -2.52
CA TYR A 97 2.51 -2.64 -2.89
C TYR A 97 1.32 -1.99 -2.19
N ASP A 98 1.57 -0.81 -1.66
CA ASP A 98 0.59 0.01 -0.99
C ASP A 98 0.38 1.30 -1.78
N GLY A 99 -0.86 1.55 -2.20
CA GLY A 99 -1.26 2.78 -2.88
C GLY A 99 -1.59 3.92 -1.91
N ASN A 100 -1.72 3.63 -0.62
CA ASN A 100 -1.94 4.64 0.41
C ASN A 100 -0.61 5.21 0.89
N VAL A 101 -0.23 6.37 0.40
CA VAL A 101 1.02 7.05 0.80
C VAL A 101 0.84 8.01 1.98
N ALA A 102 -0.38 8.24 2.45
CA ALA A 102 -0.62 8.97 3.70
C ALA A 102 0.00 8.21 4.89
N PRO A 103 0.41 8.89 5.97
CA PRO A 103 0.92 8.21 7.15
C PRO A 103 -0.10 7.24 7.75
N HIS A 104 0.28 5.97 7.87
CA HIS A 104 -0.50 4.93 8.52
C HIS A 104 0.41 3.76 8.91
N HIS A 105 -0.14 2.82 9.65
CA HIS A 105 0.55 1.65 10.16
C HIS A 105 -0.09 0.38 9.62
N HIS A 106 0.57 -0.76 9.82
CA HIS A 106 0.08 -2.04 9.32
C HIS A 106 -0.07 -3.07 10.44
N VAL A 107 -1.09 -3.92 10.33
CA VAL A 107 -1.20 -5.16 11.08
C VAL A 107 -1.08 -6.34 10.12
N VAL A 108 -0.22 -7.30 10.47
CA VAL A 108 0.09 -8.46 9.64
C VAL A 108 -0.27 -9.74 10.37
N CYS A 109 -1.05 -10.59 9.73
CA CYS A 109 -1.32 -11.92 10.25
C CYS A 109 -0.10 -12.83 10.02
N VAL A 110 0.53 -13.32 11.08
CA VAL A 110 1.71 -14.21 10.99
C VAL A 110 1.40 -15.60 10.40
N ARG A 111 0.12 -15.94 10.19
CA ARG A 111 -0.30 -17.25 9.64
C ARG A 111 -0.68 -17.20 8.16
N CYS A 112 -1.55 -16.27 7.78
CA CYS A 112 -2.03 -16.17 6.39
C CYS A 112 -1.48 -14.95 5.64
N HIS A 113 -0.64 -14.15 6.29
CA HIS A 113 0.05 -13.01 5.72
C HIS A 113 -0.88 -11.91 5.20
N ARG A 114 -2.14 -11.91 5.62
CA ARG A 114 -3.06 -10.81 5.36
C ARG A 114 -2.55 -9.56 6.07
N ILE A 115 -2.48 -8.47 5.33
CA ILE A 115 -2.12 -7.14 5.82
C ILE A 115 -3.40 -6.30 5.86
N ALA A 116 -3.50 -5.45 6.85
CA ALA A 116 -4.53 -4.42 6.91
C ALA A 116 -3.95 -3.13 7.48
N ASP A 117 -4.48 -2.00 7.00
CA ASP A 117 -4.12 -0.69 7.51
C ASP A 117 -4.72 -0.49 8.89
N VAL A 118 -3.96 0.13 9.76
CA VAL A 118 -4.40 0.47 11.11
C VAL A 118 -4.03 1.92 11.43
N SER A 119 -5.00 2.65 11.95
CA SER A 119 -4.76 3.97 12.52
C SER A 119 -4.41 3.83 13.99
N ILE A 120 -3.24 4.34 14.39
CA ILE A 120 -2.81 4.40 15.78
C ILE A 120 -2.63 5.89 16.10
N PRO A 121 -3.58 6.51 16.81
CA PRO A 121 -3.51 7.93 17.11
C PRO A 121 -2.19 8.30 17.79
N ASP A 122 -1.61 9.40 17.35
CA ASP A 122 -0.38 9.99 17.89
C ASP A 122 0.88 9.11 17.79
N ALA A 123 0.81 7.95 17.11
CA ALA A 123 1.97 7.04 17.04
C ALA A 123 3.13 7.65 16.25
N ASP A 124 2.85 8.25 15.09
CA ASP A 124 3.87 8.90 14.26
C ASP A 124 4.56 10.01 15.03
N GLU A 125 3.78 10.89 15.66
CA GLU A 125 4.31 12.02 16.42
C GLU A 125 5.17 11.55 17.62
N ARG A 126 4.69 10.54 18.34
CA ARG A 126 5.42 9.96 19.48
C ARG A 126 6.72 9.28 19.05
N LEU A 127 6.69 8.52 17.95
CA LEU A 127 7.88 7.88 17.39
C LEU A 127 8.88 8.90 16.87
N LEU A 128 8.42 9.89 16.11
CA LEU A 128 9.28 10.94 15.58
C LEU A 128 9.91 11.78 16.71
N ARG A 129 9.15 12.09 17.77
CA ARG A 129 9.70 12.78 18.96
C ARG A 129 10.74 11.94 19.69
N ALA A 130 10.51 10.62 19.79
CA ALA A 130 11.46 9.71 20.43
C ALA A 130 12.73 9.49 19.61
N CYS A 131 12.63 9.61 18.29
CA CYS A 131 13.68 9.31 17.32
C CYS A 131 14.18 10.55 16.57
N ASN A 132 13.94 11.78 17.08
CA ASN A 132 14.29 13.02 16.39
C ASN A 132 15.79 13.16 16.12
N SER A 133 16.61 12.38 16.80
CA SER A 133 18.06 12.36 16.66
C SER A 133 18.55 10.93 16.85
N ILE A 134 18.93 10.27 15.76
CA ILE A 134 19.54 8.92 15.77
C ILE A 134 20.94 9.05 15.17
N GLY A 135 21.93 9.34 15.99
CA GLY A 135 23.28 9.58 15.53
C GLY A 135 23.34 10.75 14.54
N ASP A 136 23.84 10.50 13.36
CA ASP A 136 23.95 11.47 12.23
C ASP A 136 22.81 11.33 11.19
N PHE A 137 21.78 10.51 11.49
CA PHE A 137 20.64 10.31 10.60
C PHE A 137 19.60 11.42 10.75
N HIS A 138 19.10 11.89 9.59
CA HIS A 138 17.93 12.74 9.52
C HIS A 138 16.67 11.87 9.35
N VAL A 139 15.81 11.82 10.36
CA VAL A 139 14.61 10.99 10.35
C VAL A 139 13.53 11.64 9.48
N LEU A 140 13.10 10.93 8.42
CA LEU A 140 12.08 11.40 7.47
C LEU A 140 10.68 10.91 7.78
N GLY A 141 10.54 9.85 8.57
CA GLY A 141 9.25 9.25 8.92
C GLY A 141 9.42 8.01 9.79
N ALA A 142 8.31 7.52 10.31
CA ALA A 142 8.24 6.29 11.07
C ALA A 142 6.97 5.51 10.70
N SER A 143 7.02 4.18 10.78
CA SER A 143 5.85 3.33 10.64
C SER A 143 5.92 2.17 11.64
N VAL A 144 4.78 1.67 12.08
CA VAL A 144 4.66 0.52 12.98
C VAL A 144 4.09 -0.66 12.23
N GLU A 145 4.72 -1.81 12.38
CA GLU A 145 4.17 -3.10 11.99
C GLU A 145 3.73 -3.87 13.23
N ILE A 146 2.47 -4.29 13.25
CA ILE A 146 1.91 -5.10 14.32
C ILE A 146 1.74 -6.52 13.83
N GLN A 147 2.41 -7.47 14.46
CA GLN A 147 2.24 -8.89 14.19
C GLN A 147 1.06 -9.44 15.00
N ALA A 148 0.14 -10.12 14.33
CA ALA A 148 -1.07 -10.64 14.94
C ALA A 148 -1.52 -11.95 14.29
N VAL A 149 -2.54 -12.60 14.86
CA VAL A 149 -3.27 -13.70 14.22
C VAL A 149 -4.68 -13.21 13.92
N CYS A 150 -5.10 -13.23 12.64
CA CYS A 150 -6.44 -12.78 12.26
C CYS A 150 -7.53 -13.75 12.77
N ALA A 151 -8.76 -13.27 12.85
CA ALA A 151 -9.89 -14.04 13.37
C ALA A 151 -10.11 -15.38 12.65
N ASP A 152 -9.91 -15.42 11.32
CA ASP A 152 -10.08 -16.64 10.53
C ASP A 152 -9.01 -17.68 10.88
N CYS A 153 -7.75 -17.25 10.99
CA CYS A 153 -6.66 -18.13 11.40
C CYS A 153 -6.75 -18.56 12.88
N SER A 154 -7.30 -17.72 13.73
CA SER A 154 -7.52 -18.06 15.14
C SER A 154 -8.56 -19.16 15.27
N LYS A 155 -9.69 -19.08 14.55
CA LYS A 155 -10.75 -20.11 14.53
C LYS A 155 -10.28 -21.45 13.95
N ALA A 156 -9.41 -21.41 12.94
CA ALA A 156 -8.88 -22.64 12.31
C ALA A 156 -7.97 -23.47 13.23
N SER A 157 -7.46 -22.90 14.31
CA SER A 157 -6.60 -23.59 15.29
C SER A 157 -7.38 -24.27 16.42
N THR A 158 -8.69 -24.08 16.48
CA THR A 158 -9.55 -24.63 17.53
C THR A 158 -10.30 -25.91 17.06
N ARG A 159 -9.88 -26.46 15.92
CA ARG A 159 -10.41 -27.71 15.37
C ARG A 159 -9.29 -28.78 15.33
#